data_10bec66cb246d8afb69fd788b9500942
#
_entry.id   10bec66cb246d8afb69fd788b9500942
#
_cell.length_a   1.000
_cell.length_b   1.000
_cell.length_c   1.000
_cell.angle_alpha   90.00
_cell.angle_beta   90.00
_cell.angle_gamma   90.00
#
_symmetry.space_group_name_H-M   'P 1'
#
loop_
_entity.id
_entity.type
_entity.pdbx_description
1 polymer ?
#
loop_
_entity_poly.entity_id
_entity_poly.type
_entity_poly.pdbx_seq_one_letter_code
_entity_poly.pdbx_strand_id
1 'polypeptide(L)'
;MCLELSAQDKQELASIAKQIVAPGKGILAADESTGTMGKRLAGIGVENVEENRRKFRQLLFTSGKELANHISGVILYHETLYQKDNNGKPFVDVLKDQGILPGIKVDKGVVQLMGTNSETTTQGLDDLGKRCAQYRADGARFAKWRCVLKITDSTPSELAIQENAHVLARYASICQQNGIVPIVEPEVIPDGDHSLAVCQKVTQNVLAATYKA
;
A
#
# COMPACT_ATOMS: atom_id res chain seq x y z
N MET A 1 -23.61 2.04 -17.82
CA MET A 1 -22.49 2.48 -18.68
C MET A 1 -21.27 2.54 -17.77
N CYS A 2 -20.30 1.62 -17.93
CA CYS A 2 -19.05 1.73 -17.18
C CYS A 2 -18.33 2.99 -17.65
N LEU A 3 -17.86 3.82 -16.73
CA LEU A 3 -16.98 4.94 -17.04
C LEU A 3 -15.63 4.35 -17.53
N GLU A 4 -15.41 4.39 -18.83
CA GLU A 4 -14.12 4.00 -19.39
C GLU A 4 -13.11 5.12 -19.18
N LEU A 5 -11.91 4.73 -18.75
CA LEU A 5 -10.77 5.64 -18.70
C LEU A 5 -10.41 6.11 -20.12
N SER A 6 -10.04 7.38 -20.26
CA SER A 6 -9.53 7.90 -21.53
C SER A 6 -8.26 7.15 -21.95
N ALA A 7 -7.93 7.18 -23.26
CA ALA A 7 -6.69 6.58 -23.74
C ALA A 7 -5.45 7.22 -23.09
N GLN A 8 -5.51 8.52 -22.81
CA GLN A 8 -4.45 9.26 -22.14
C GLN A 8 -4.26 8.78 -20.68
N ASP A 9 -5.36 8.61 -19.93
CA ASP A 9 -5.30 8.13 -18.54
C ASP A 9 -4.74 6.70 -18.48
N LYS A 10 -5.18 5.82 -19.39
CA LYS A 10 -4.65 4.45 -19.50
C LYS A 10 -3.14 4.46 -19.78
N GLN A 11 -2.68 5.34 -20.66
CA GLN A 11 -1.25 5.47 -20.98
C GLN A 11 -0.43 6.02 -19.81
N GLU A 12 -0.94 7.01 -19.08
CA GLU A 12 -0.29 7.56 -17.89
C GLU A 12 -0.16 6.49 -16.79
N LEU A 13 -1.26 5.80 -16.46
CA LEU A 13 -1.25 4.72 -15.47
C LEU A 13 -0.26 3.60 -15.85
N ALA A 14 -0.25 3.19 -17.12
CA ALA A 14 0.68 2.17 -17.61
C ALA A 14 2.15 2.64 -17.52
N SER A 15 2.42 3.91 -17.79
CA SER A 15 3.75 4.49 -17.65
C SER A 15 4.22 4.49 -16.21
N ILE A 16 3.37 4.92 -15.27
CA ILE A 16 3.68 4.92 -13.83
C ILE A 16 3.91 3.49 -13.34
N ALA A 17 3.04 2.54 -13.73
CA ALA A 17 3.19 1.14 -13.35
C ALA A 17 4.54 0.55 -13.81
N LYS A 18 4.98 0.85 -15.02
CA LYS A 18 6.30 0.45 -15.52
C LYS A 18 7.46 1.09 -14.75
N GLN A 19 7.32 2.37 -14.38
CA GLN A 19 8.34 3.07 -13.60
C GLN A 19 8.49 2.47 -12.19
N ILE A 20 7.39 2.10 -11.54
CA ILE A 20 7.41 1.50 -10.18
C ILE A 20 8.19 0.18 -10.18
N VAL A 21 8.06 -0.63 -11.24
CA VAL A 21 8.73 -1.93 -11.38
C VAL A 21 9.97 -1.86 -12.28
N ALA A 22 10.62 -0.72 -12.37
CA ALA A 22 11.82 -0.54 -13.18
C ALA A 22 12.90 -1.56 -12.81
N PRO A 23 13.59 -2.17 -13.79
CA PRO A 23 14.64 -3.16 -13.53
C PRO A 23 15.71 -2.63 -12.57
N GLY A 24 16.12 -3.46 -11.61
CA GLY A 24 17.14 -3.11 -10.59
C GLY A 24 16.65 -2.19 -9.47
N LYS A 25 15.36 -1.84 -9.45
CA LYS A 25 14.77 -0.99 -8.41
C LYS A 25 13.65 -1.70 -7.65
N GLY A 26 13.51 -1.38 -6.36
CA GLY A 26 12.43 -1.82 -5.51
C GLY A 26 11.52 -0.67 -5.09
N ILE A 27 10.51 -0.99 -4.29
CA ILE A 27 9.61 -0.03 -3.65
C ILE A 27 9.92 -0.03 -2.15
N LEU A 28 10.13 1.15 -1.57
CA LEU A 28 10.32 1.30 -0.13
C LEU A 28 8.94 1.47 0.54
N ALA A 29 8.60 0.54 1.42
CA ALA A 29 7.44 0.69 2.29
C ALA A 29 7.83 1.54 3.52
N ALA A 30 7.37 2.78 3.57
CA ALA A 30 7.51 3.71 4.71
C ALA A 30 6.12 4.16 5.20
N ASP A 31 5.15 3.26 5.13
CA ASP A 31 3.73 3.49 5.32
C ASP A 31 3.20 2.97 6.67
N GLU A 32 4.10 2.65 7.59
CA GLU A 32 3.70 2.19 8.92
C GLU A 32 2.72 3.17 9.57
N SER A 33 1.61 2.63 10.06
CA SER A 33 0.64 3.40 10.84
C SER A 33 1.26 3.92 12.14
N THR A 34 0.64 4.90 12.77
CA THR A 34 1.06 5.43 14.07
C THR A 34 1.28 4.33 15.10
N GLY A 35 0.38 3.33 15.15
CA GLY A 35 0.51 2.21 16.08
C GLY A 35 1.69 1.29 15.76
N THR A 36 1.95 1.01 14.48
CA THR A 36 3.09 0.20 14.06
C THR A 36 4.41 0.92 14.32
N MET A 37 4.48 2.23 14.05
CA MET A 37 5.64 3.03 14.39
C MET A 37 5.89 3.09 15.90
N GLY A 38 4.80 3.17 16.71
CA GLY A 38 4.90 3.11 18.16
C GLY A 38 5.63 1.88 18.66
N LYS A 39 5.31 0.71 18.11
CA LYS A 39 5.99 -0.55 18.45
C LYS A 39 7.47 -0.54 18.07
N ARG A 40 7.82 0.01 16.89
CA ARG A 40 9.21 0.12 16.42
C ARG A 40 10.02 1.09 17.27
N LEU A 41 9.47 2.28 17.56
CA LEU A 41 10.13 3.30 18.38
C LEU A 41 10.32 2.83 19.82
N ALA A 42 9.32 2.14 20.41
CA ALA A 42 9.44 1.55 21.75
C ALA A 42 10.61 0.56 21.84
N GLY A 43 10.88 -0.21 20.79
CA GLY A 43 12.01 -1.16 20.73
C GLY A 43 13.38 -0.51 20.87
N ILE A 44 13.48 0.80 20.65
CA ILE A 44 14.71 1.59 20.77
C ILE A 44 14.59 2.69 21.87
N GLY A 45 13.58 2.61 22.72
CA GLY A 45 13.37 3.56 23.83
C GLY A 45 12.97 4.99 23.39
N VAL A 46 12.42 5.15 22.18
CA VAL A 46 12.00 6.45 21.64
C VAL A 46 10.49 6.60 21.74
N GLU A 47 10.05 7.76 22.22
CA GLU A 47 8.63 8.08 22.35
C GLU A 47 7.91 8.18 21.00
N ASN A 48 6.68 7.66 20.93
CA ASN A 48 5.85 7.72 19.72
C ASN A 48 5.10 9.05 19.59
N VAL A 49 5.83 10.11 19.31
CA VAL A 49 5.28 11.44 18.99
C VAL A 49 5.47 11.74 17.50
N GLU A 50 4.68 12.65 16.96
CA GLU A 50 4.72 13.00 15.52
C GLU A 50 6.13 13.36 15.05
N GLU A 51 6.85 14.19 15.81
CA GLU A 51 8.20 14.63 15.45
C GLU A 51 9.20 13.47 15.35
N ASN A 52 9.12 12.47 16.21
CA ASN A 52 9.98 11.29 16.12
C ASN A 52 9.65 10.42 14.90
N ARG A 53 8.35 10.29 14.57
CA ARG A 53 7.92 9.61 13.34
C ARG A 53 8.39 10.38 12.10
N ARG A 54 8.27 11.71 12.10
CA ARG A 54 8.77 12.57 11.03
C ARG A 54 10.30 12.43 10.83
N LYS A 55 11.08 12.49 11.92
CA LYS A 55 12.53 12.31 11.88
C LYS A 55 12.94 10.95 11.30
N PHE A 56 12.23 9.89 11.69
CA PHE A 56 12.46 8.55 11.13
C PHE A 56 12.24 8.54 9.61
N ARG A 57 11.14 9.13 9.14
CA ARG A 57 10.84 9.25 7.70
C ARG A 57 11.88 10.11 6.97
N GLN A 58 12.27 11.22 7.56
CA GLN A 58 13.33 12.07 6.99
C GLN A 58 14.63 11.31 6.82
N LEU A 59 15.05 10.54 7.83
CA LEU A 59 16.26 9.73 7.74
C LEU A 59 16.24 8.80 6.53
N LEU A 60 15.12 8.16 6.26
CA LEU A 60 14.95 7.29 5.09
C LEU A 60 15.00 8.08 3.77
N PHE A 61 14.29 9.20 3.67
CA PHE A 61 14.13 9.93 2.41
C PHE A 61 15.32 10.81 2.05
N THR A 62 16.18 11.12 3.03
CA THR A 62 17.36 11.94 2.84
C THR A 62 18.67 11.16 3.03
N SER A 63 18.63 9.83 2.95
CA SER A 63 19.80 8.96 3.11
C SER A 63 20.86 9.10 2.00
N GLY A 64 20.60 9.90 0.99
CA GLY A 64 21.52 10.23 -0.08
C GLY A 64 20.97 9.97 -1.47
N LYS A 65 21.67 10.53 -2.48
CA LYS A 65 21.27 10.37 -3.91
C LYS A 65 21.30 8.91 -4.38
N GLU A 66 22.01 8.06 -3.68
CA GLU A 66 22.10 6.62 -3.97
C GLU A 66 20.76 5.89 -3.80
N LEU A 67 19.84 6.41 -2.96
CA LEU A 67 18.53 5.82 -2.77
C LEU A 67 17.78 5.67 -4.11
N ALA A 68 17.84 6.69 -4.95
CA ALA A 68 17.19 6.71 -6.27
C ALA A 68 17.76 5.69 -7.27
N ASN A 69 18.97 5.17 -7.03
CA ASN A 69 19.53 4.11 -7.88
C ASN A 69 18.85 2.77 -7.62
N HIS A 70 18.29 2.57 -6.43
CA HIS A 70 17.74 1.30 -5.96
C HIS A 70 16.24 1.33 -5.69
N ILE A 71 15.63 2.52 -5.54
CA ILE A 71 14.22 2.70 -5.19
C ILE A 71 13.51 3.51 -6.27
N SER A 72 12.44 2.94 -6.80
CA SER A 72 11.58 3.58 -7.81
C SER A 72 10.40 4.32 -7.21
N GLY A 73 9.93 3.89 -6.05
CA GLY A 73 8.78 4.47 -5.36
C GLY A 73 8.85 4.29 -3.85
N VAL A 74 8.17 5.16 -3.12
CA VAL A 74 8.04 5.10 -1.66
C VAL A 74 6.56 5.14 -1.30
N ILE A 75 6.08 4.17 -0.52
CA ILE A 75 4.73 4.18 0.02
C ILE A 75 4.74 5.01 1.30
N LEU A 76 3.97 6.10 1.31
CA LEU A 76 3.84 7.01 2.45
C LEU A 76 2.60 6.67 3.28
N TYR A 77 2.66 6.95 4.58
CA TYR A 77 1.50 7.04 5.44
C TYR A 77 0.83 8.42 5.29
N HIS A 78 -0.47 8.54 5.58
CA HIS A 78 -1.21 9.80 5.43
C HIS A 78 -0.51 10.99 6.11
N GLU A 79 -0.14 10.86 7.37
CA GLU A 79 0.60 11.89 8.14
C GLU A 79 1.87 12.33 7.39
N THR A 80 2.63 11.37 6.89
CA THR A 80 3.93 11.61 6.25
C THR A 80 3.82 12.34 4.91
N LEU A 81 2.73 12.12 4.16
CA LEU A 81 2.49 12.80 2.89
C LEU A 81 2.49 14.33 3.06
N TYR A 82 2.01 14.82 4.21
CA TYR A 82 1.88 16.26 4.51
C TYR A 82 3.03 16.81 5.38
N GLN A 83 3.96 15.98 5.81
CA GLN A 83 5.12 16.39 6.60
C GLN A 83 6.24 16.96 5.71
N LYS A 84 7.16 17.68 6.36
CA LYS A 84 8.28 18.37 5.73
C LYS A 84 9.59 17.94 6.36
N ASP A 85 10.66 18.09 5.61
CA ASP A 85 12.02 17.92 6.14
C ASP A 85 12.43 19.10 7.06
N ASN A 86 13.64 19.04 7.62
CA ASN A 86 14.15 20.09 8.51
C ASN A 86 14.33 21.46 7.82
N ASN A 87 14.33 21.49 6.48
CA ASN A 87 14.43 22.71 5.67
C ASN A 87 13.07 23.24 5.26
N GLY A 88 11.99 22.64 5.72
CA GLY A 88 10.61 23.02 5.38
C GLY A 88 10.13 22.52 4.02
N LYS A 89 10.89 21.63 3.34
CA LYS A 89 10.51 21.06 2.06
C LYS A 89 9.58 19.86 2.25
N PRO A 90 8.41 19.79 1.57
CA PRO A 90 7.52 18.63 1.65
C PRO A 90 8.23 17.33 1.28
N PHE A 91 7.98 16.24 2.00
CA PHE A 91 8.59 14.93 1.70
C PHE A 91 8.24 14.44 0.30
N VAL A 92 7.06 14.75 -0.20
CA VAL A 92 6.66 14.46 -1.59
C VAL A 92 7.63 15.10 -2.58
N ASP A 93 8.04 16.35 -2.35
CA ASP A 93 8.96 17.05 -3.24
C ASP A 93 10.40 16.57 -3.04
N VAL A 94 10.79 16.19 -1.82
CA VAL A 94 12.09 15.54 -1.55
C VAL A 94 12.26 14.26 -2.37
N LEU A 95 11.19 13.45 -2.45
CA LEU A 95 11.20 12.22 -3.25
C LEU A 95 11.20 12.49 -4.76
N LYS A 96 10.35 13.40 -5.22
CA LYS A 96 10.26 13.79 -6.64
C LYS A 96 11.57 14.31 -7.19
N ASP A 97 12.28 15.16 -6.43
CA ASP A 97 13.59 15.70 -6.86
C ASP A 97 14.68 14.65 -7.01
N GLN A 98 14.49 13.50 -6.37
CA GLN A 98 15.35 12.33 -6.52
C GLN A 98 14.88 11.38 -7.65
N GLY A 99 13.78 11.71 -8.34
CA GLY A 99 13.17 10.83 -9.35
C GLY A 99 12.43 9.62 -8.77
N ILE A 100 12.07 9.67 -7.47
CA ILE A 100 11.34 8.61 -6.77
C ILE A 100 9.85 8.95 -6.77
N LEU A 101 9.01 7.99 -7.16
CA LEU A 101 7.56 8.17 -7.20
C LEU A 101 6.96 8.12 -5.78
N PRO A 102 6.23 9.17 -5.35
CA PRO A 102 5.46 9.09 -4.11
C PRO A 102 4.24 8.21 -4.27
N GLY A 103 4.03 7.30 -3.33
CA GLY A 103 2.85 6.47 -3.18
C GLY A 103 2.19 6.70 -1.83
N ILE A 104 0.99 6.17 -1.65
CA ILE A 104 0.16 6.40 -0.46
C ILE A 104 -0.57 5.14 -0.01
N LYS A 105 -0.47 4.79 1.26
CA LYS A 105 -1.34 3.78 1.88
C LYS A 105 -2.73 4.37 2.08
N VAL A 106 -3.74 3.76 1.46
CA VAL A 106 -5.11 4.28 1.49
C VAL A 106 -6.10 3.43 2.27
N ASP A 107 -5.75 2.20 2.64
CA ASP A 107 -6.58 1.39 3.54
C ASP A 107 -6.59 1.97 4.96
N LYS A 108 -7.65 1.66 5.70
CA LYS A 108 -7.86 2.05 7.12
C LYS A 108 -7.66 0.89 8.09
N GLY A 109 -6.96 -0.16 7.66
CA GLY A 109 -6.65 -1.34 8.45
C GLY A 109 -7.66 -2.47 8.34
N VAL A 110 -7.29 -3.62 8.88
CA VAL A 110 -8.11 -4.84 8.89
C VAL A 110 -9.13 -4.82 10.02
N VAL A 111 -10.28 -5.44 9.75
CA VAL A 111 -11.33 -5.71 10.76
C VAL A 111 -11.78 -7.14 10.63
N GLN A 112 -12.35 -7.67 11.70
CA GLN A 112 -12.89 -9.01 11.70
C GLN A 112 -14.04 -9.13 10.70
N LEU A 113 -13.99 -10.18 9.88
CA LEU A 113 -15.08 -10.61 9.02
C LEU A 113 -16.02 -11.48 9.88
N MET A 114 -17.15 -10.90 10.28
CA MET A 114 -18.09 -11.58 11.16
C MET A 114 -18.65 -12.86 10.53
N GLY A 115 -18.90 -13.86 11.35
CA GLY A 115 -19.35 -15.18 10.89
C GLY A 115 -18.24 -16.11 10.39
N THR A 116 -16.98 -15.72 10.55
CA THR A 116 -15.80 -16.52 10.19
C THR A 116 -14.95 -16.88 11.40
N ASN A 117 -13.97 -17.77 11.20
CA ASN A 117 -13.02 -18.16 12.24
C ASN A 117 -11.87 -17.14 12.35
N SER A 118 -12.18 -15.95 12.90
CA SER A 118 -11.23 -14.84 13.10
C SER A 118 -10.56 -14.34 11.83
N GLU A 119 -11.19 -14.53 10.68
CA GLU A 119 -10.70 -13.98 9.42
C GLU A 119 -11.01 -12.49 9.32
N THR A 120 -10.37 -11.80 8.40
CA THR A 120 -10.45 -10.34 8.30
C THR A 120 -10.81 -9.88 6.90
N THR A 121 -11.42 -8.70 6.82
CA THR A 121 -11.48 -7.86 5.63
C THR A 121 -10.81 -6.52 5.92
N THR A 122 -10.60 -5.69 4.91
CA THR A 122 -9.89 -4.42 5.08
C THR A 122 -10.82 -3.25 4.78
N GLN A 123 -10.81 -2.25 5.66
CA GLN A 123 -11.66 -1.06 5.59
C GLN A 123 -10.98 0.09 4.82
N GLY A 124 -11.80 1.07 4.40
CA GLY A 124 -11.33 2.32 3.84
C GLY A 124 -11.92 2.64 2.47
N LEU A 125 -12.94 1.91 1.99
CA LEU A 125 -13.62 2.20 0.73
C LEU A 125 -14.50 3.46 0.82
N ASP A 126 -15.00 3.79 2.03
CA ASP A 126 -15.76 5.01 2.25
C ASP A 126 -14.88 6.24 1.95
N ASP A 127 -15.42 7.18 1.18
CA ASP A 127 -14.71 8.38 0.73
C ASP A 127 -13.42 8.14 -0.07
N LEU A 128 -13.11 6.91 -0.45
CA LEU A 128 -11.83 6.58 -1.10
C LEU A 128 -11.63 7.38 -2.39
N GLY A 129 -12.66 7.56 -3.21
CA GLY A 129 -12.59 8.37 -4.43
C GLY A 129 -12.14 9.80 -4.15
N LYS A 130 -12.76 10.47 -3.16
CA LYS A 130 -12.39 11.83 -2.75
C LYS A 130 -10.96 11.89 -2.22
N ARG A 131 -10.58 10.93 -1.39
CA ARG A 131 -9.21 10.84 -0.86
C ARG A 131 -8.18 10.60 -1.95
N CYS A 132 -8.46 9.72 -2.92
CA CYS A 132 -7.56 9.47 -4.05
C CYS A 132 -7.40 10.71 -4.93
N ALA A 133 -8.49 11.43 -5.23
CA ALA A 133 -8.42 12.69 -5.98
C ALA A 133 -7.50 13.70 -5.27
N GLN A 134 -7.65 13.86 -3.95
CA GLN A 134 -6.80 14.73 -3.15
C GLN A 134 -5.34 14.26 -3.14
N TYR A 135 -5.07 12.99 -2.87
CA TYR A 135 -3.71 12.45 -2.87
C TYR A 135 -3.03 12.58 -4.23
N ARG A 136 -3.80 12.44 -5.32
CA ARG A 136 -3.28 12.67 -6.67
C ARG A 136 -2.86 14.12 -6.87
N ALA A 137 -3.67 15.06 -6.42
CA ALA A 137 -3.36 16.49 -6.46
C ALA A 137 -2.14 16.83 -5.60
N ASP A 138 -2.02 16.21 -4.42
CA ASP A 138 -0.90 16.38 -3.49
C ASP A 138 0.39 15.64 -3.93
N GLY A 139 0.35 14.94 -5.05
CA GLY A 139 1.53 14.41 -5.71
C GLY A 139 1.73 12.91 -5.65
N ALA A 140 0.84 12.14 -5.02
CA ALA A 140 0.89 10.68 -5.08
C ALA A 140 0.62 10.16 -6.50
N ARG A 141 1.31 9.09 -6.88
CA ARG A 141 1.21 8.47 -8.21
C ARG A 141 0.71 7.03 -8.15
N PHE A 142 0.91 6.37 -7.03
CA PHE A 142 0.41 5.02 -6.77
C PHE A 142 -0.14 4.92 -5.36
N ALA A 143 -0.99 3.92 -5.13
CA ALA A 143 -1.58 3.63 -3.83
C ALA A 143 -1.32 2.18 -3.44
N LYS A 144 -1.39 1.91 -2.14
CA LYS A 144 -1.29 0.56 -1.59
C LYS A 144 -2.49 0.28 -0.69
N TRP A 145 -3.01 -0.92 -0.84
CA TRP A 145 -4.07 -1.49 -0.01
C TRP A 145 -3.77 -2.94 0.28
N ARG A 146 -3.70 -3.29 1.56
CA ARG A 146 -3.36 -4.63 2.03
C ARG A 146 -4.61 -5.34 2.56
N CYS A 147 -4.88 -6.53 2.05
CA CYS A 147 -5.77 -7.52 2.67
C CYS A 147 -4.92 -8.63 3.28
N VAL A 148 -5.41 -9.26 4.37
CA VAL A 148 -4.65 -10.26 5.12
C VAL A 148 -5.44 -11.56 5.21
N LEU A 149 -4.82 -12.65 4.78
CA LEU A 149 -5.36 -14.00 4.84
C LEU A 149 -4.39 -14.91 5.61
N LYS A 150 -4.89 -15.64 6.60
CA LYS A 150 -4.08 -16.54 7.43
C LYS A 150 -4.39 -17.99 7.09
N ILE A 151 -3.35 -18.82 7.02
CA ILE A 151 -3.49 -20.26 6.80
C ILE A 151 -3.62 -20.97 8.15
N THR A 152 -4.68 -21.80 8.27
CA THR A 152 -4.91 -22.78 9.35
C THR A 152 -5.58 -24.01 8.72
N ASP A 153 -6.00 -24.97 9.52
CA ASP A 153 -6.73 -26.15 9.04
C ASP A 153 -8.05 -25.80 8.34
N SER A 154 -8.67 -24.66 8.67
CA SER A 154 -9.98 -24.22 8.16
C SER A 154 -9.98 -22.84 7.50
N THR A 155 -8.83 -22.20 7.39
CA THR A 155 -8.70 -20.87 6.78
C THR A 155 -7.54 -20.79 5.78
N PRO A 156 -7.57 -19.90 4.78
CA PRO A 156 -8.67 -18.97 4.49
C PRO A 156 -9.91 -19.67 3.95
N SER A 157 -11.09 -19.25 4.41
CA SER A 157 -12.38 -19.70 3.88
C SER A 157 -12.65 -19.11 2.49
N GLU A 158 -13.50 -19.77 1.71
CA GLU A 158 -13.94 -19.22 0.42
C GLU A 158 -14.58 -17.84 0.58
N LEU A 159 -15.36 -17.62 1.65
CA LEU A 159 -15.95 -16.33 1.97
C LEU A 159 -14.89 -15.24 2.13
N ALA A 160 -13.84 -15.51 2.91
CA ALA A 160 -12.77 -14.54 3.13
C ALA A 160 -11.96 -14.26 1.86
N ILE A 161 -11.71 -15.28 1.04
CA ILE A 161 -11.02 -15.14 -0.26
C ILE A 161 -11.83 -14.22 -1.18
N GLN A 162 -13.13 -14.50 -1.36
CA GLN A 162 -13.98 -13.71 -2.26
C GLN A 162 -14.19 -12.28 -1.75
N GLU A 163 -14.45 -12.10 -0.45
CA GLU A 163 -14.60 -10.76 0.14
C GLU A 163 -13.34 -9.90 -0.09
N ASN A 164 -12.17 -10.42 0.22
CA ASN A 164 -10.93 -9.68 0.05
C ASN A 164 -10.60 -9.41 -1.43
N ALA A 165 -10.89 -10.35 -2.33
CA ALA A 165 -10.75 -10.15 -3.78
C ALA A 165 -11.65 -9.01 -4.28
N HIS A 166 -12.92 -8.98 -3.87
CA HIS A 166 -13.86 -7.91 -4.24
C HIS A 166 -13.46 -6.55 -3.67
N VAL A 167 -13.03 -6.50 -2.41
CA VAL A 167 -12.52 -5.26 -1.78
C VAL A 167 -11.34 -4.71 -2.57
N LEU A 168 -10.38 -5.57 -2.93
CA LEU A 168 -9.20 -5.20 -3.72
C LEU A 168 -9.58 -4.71 -5.13
N ALA A 169 -10.52 -5.36 -5.80
CA ALA A 169 -11.00 -4.95 -7.12
C ALA A 169 -11.68 -3.58 -7.08
N ARG A 170 -12.54 -3.34 -6.08
CA ARG A 170 -13.21 -2.04 -5.86
C ARG A 170 -12.19 -0.93 -5.58
N TYR A 171 -11.24 -1.19 -4.69
CA TYR A 171 -10.14 -0.27 -4.41
C TYR A 171 -9.36 0.08 -5.68
N ALA A 172 -8.95 -0.94 -6.45
CA ALA A 172 -8.17 -0.76 -7.66
C ALA A 172 -8.90 0.12 -8.69
N SER A 173 -10.18 -0.16 -8.94
CA SER A 173 -11.02 0.62 -9.85
C SER A 173 -11.14 2.09 -9.43
N ILE A 174 -11.34 2.34 -8.11
CA ILE A 174 -11.43 3.72 -7.57
C ILE A 174 -10.10 4.45 -7.77
N CYS A 175 -8.95 3.81 -7.50
CA CYS A 175 -7.64 4.41 -7.71
C CYS A 175 -7.42 4.77 -9.18
N GLN A 176 -7.67 3.85 -10.10
CA GLN A 176 -7.49 4.09 -11.54
C GLN A 176 -8.34 5.25 -12.05
N GLN A 177 -9.60 5.34 -11.64
CA GLN A 177 -10.49 6.44 -12.01
C GLN A 177 -10.00 7.81 -11.50
N ASN A 178 -9.13 7.83 -10.50
CA ASN A 178 -8.51 9.04 -9.96
C ASN A 178 -7.04 9.20 -10.40
N GLY A 179 -6.58 8.49 -11.43
CA GLY A 179 -5.24 8.62 -11.99
C GLY A 179 -4.13 8.12 -11.06
N ILE A 180 -4.44 7.17 -10.18
CA ILE A 180 -3.50 6.55 -9.24
C ILE A 180 -3.34 5.06 -9.58
N VAL A 181 -2.11 4.58 -9.70
CA VAL A 181 -1.82 3.15 -9.92
C VAL A 181 -2.03 2.38 -8.63
N PRO A 182 -2.91 1.35 -8.59
CA PRO A 182 -3.12 0.56 -7.39
C PRO A 182 -2.08 -0.55 -7.24
N ILE A 183 -1.46 -0.69 -6.08
CA ILE A 183 -0.82 -1.93 -5.63
C ILE A 183 -1.89 -2.77 -4.97
N VAL A 184 -2.20 -3.92 -5.57
CA VAL A 184 -3.18 -4.89 -5.10
C VAL A 184 -2.45 -5.94 -4.28
N GLU A 185 -2.66 -5.93 -2.94
CA GLU A 185 -1.88 -6.76 -2.01
C GLU A 185 -2.79 -7.74 -1.24
N PRO A 186 -3.11 -8.91 -1.83
CA PRO A 186 -3.78 -10.01 -1.14
C PRO A 186 -2.71 -10.82 -0.38
N GLU A 187 -2.32 -10.37 0.82
CA GLU A 187 -1.26 -11.00 1.57
C GLU A 187 -1.72 -12.29 2.24
N VAL A 188 -1.15 -13.40 1.82
CA VAL A 188 -1.25 -14.67 2.53
C VAL A 188 -0.09 -14.72 3.53
N ILE A 189 -0.41 -14.76 4.83
CA ILE A 189 0.60 -14.78 5.90
C ILE A 189 1.41 -16.07 5.84
N PRO A 190 2.75 -16.00 5.74
CA PRO A 190 3.60 -17.17 5.66
C PRO A 190 3.83 -17.86 7.01
N ASP A 191 3.51 -17.19 8.12
CA ASP A 191 3.71 -17.73 9.46
C ASP A 191 2.66 -18.78 9.80
N GLY A 192 3.09 -19.89 10.42
CA GLY A 192 2.21 -20.98 10.84
C GLY A 192 2.89 -22.35 10.72
N ASP A 193 2.11 -23.41 10.97
CA ASP A 193 2.60 -24.79 10.94
C ASP A 193 2.39 -25.49 9.57
N HIS A 194 1.88 -24.77 8.60
CA HIS A 194 1.59 -25.29 7.26
C HIS A 194 2.86 -25.46 6.42
N SER A 195 2.84 -26.44 5.51
CA SER A 195 3.95 -26.69 4.59
C SER A 195 4.02 -25.64 3.46
N LEU A 196 5.19 -25.56 2.81
CA LEU A 196 5.37 -24.76 1.60
C LEU A 196 4.34 -25.11 0.50
N ALA A 197 4.02 -26.39 0.33
CA ALA A 197 3.04 -26.85 -0.67
C ALA A 197 1.61 -26.31 -0.36
N VAL A 198 1.23 -26.28 0.91
CA VAL A 198 -0.05 -25.68 1.34
C VAL A 198 -0.05 -24.19 1.09
N CYS A 199 1.01 -23.47 1.48
CA CYS A 199 1.15 -22.04 1.24
C CYS A 199 1.07 -21.71 -0.25
N GLN A 200 1.74 -22.48 -1.11
CA GLN A 200 1.68 -22.32 -2.57
C GLN A 200 0.25 -22.47 -3.09
N LYS A 201 -0.44 -23.54 -2.69
CA LYS A 201 -1.82 -23.80 -3.15
C LYS A 201 -2.80 -22.69 -2.73
N VAL A 202 -2.71 -22.27 -1.47
CA VAL A 202 -3.56 -21.18 -0.94
C VAL A 202 -3.29 -19.87 -1.69
N THR A 203 -2.02 -19.52 -1.88
CA THR A 203 -1.61 -18.31 -2.60
C THR A 203 -2.11 -18.33 -4.04
N GLN A 204 -2.00 -19.47 -4.73
CA GLN A 204 -2.54 -19.62 -6.10
C GLN A 204 -4.06 -19.39 -6.14
N ASN A 205 -4.82 -19.94 -5.18
CA ASN A 205 -6.27 -19.76 -5.11
C ASN A 205 -6.65 -18.28 -4.85
N VAL A 206 -5.96 -17.66 -3.90
CA VAL A 206 -6.18 -16.24 -3.55
C VAL A 206 -5.87 -15.32 -4.74
N LEU A 207 -4.74 -15.55 -5.41
CA LEU A 207 -4.39 -14.79 -6.61
C LEU A 207 -5.39 -15.01 -7.74
N ALA A 208 -5.82 -16.26 -7.98
CA ALA A 208 -6.83 -16.56 -9.00
C ALA A 208 -8.15 -15.83 -8.74
N ALA A 209 -8.63 -15.79 -7.50
CA ALA A 209 -9.83 -15.04 -7.12
C ALA A 209 -9.62 -13.53 -7.31
N THR A 210 -8.47 -13.00 -6.91
CA THR A 210 -8.14 -11.58 -7.04
C THR A 210 -8.06 -11.12 -8.51
N TYR A 211 -7.45 -11.93 -9.38
CA TYR A 211 -7.39 -11.62 -10.81
C TYR A 211 -8.73 -11.79 -11.53
N LYS A 212 -9.63 -12.60 -10.99
CA LYS A 212 -10.97 -12.79 -11.56
C LYS A 212 -11.92 -11.64 -11.19
N ALA A 213 -11.77 -11.04 -10.02
CA ALA A 213 -12.60 -9.94 -9.53
C ALA A 213 -12.31 -8.64 -10.28
#